data_c8f4a5664b09e353b506f0aee950c337
#
_entry.id   c8f4a5664b09e353b506f0aee950c337
#
_cell.length_a   1.000
_cell.length_b   1.000
_cell.length_c   1.000
_cell.angle_alpha   90.00
_cell.angle_beta   90.00
_cell.angle_gamma   90.00
#
_symmetry.space_group_name_H-M   'P 1'
#
loop_
_entity.id
_entity.type
_entity.pdbx_description
1 polymer ?
#
loop_
_entity_poly.entity_id
_entity_poly.type
_entity_poly.pdbx_seq_one_letter_code
_entity_poly.pdbx_strand_id
1 'polypeptide(L)'
;AIVFLSFEDIGSDSFRQYSLNDLASYITNNGIRFYAVNLKPRTLPPELAYLCTKTGGMSTYIYAEQGLSPIIEDLIAKPVGSYQLSYTSTLPTDFGRAYLPVEVEVRLLTRSGRDETGYFAPLE
;
A
#
# COMPACT_ATOMS: atom_id res chain seq x y z
N ALA A 1 -2.97 -6.13 -6.63
CA ALA A 1 -2.35 -4.93 -7.21
C ALA A 1 -3.41 -4.05 -7.86
N ILE A 2 -3.15 -2.75 -7.95
CA ILE A 2 -3.95 -1.77 -8.68
C ILE A 2 -3.08 -1.24 -9.82
N VAL A 3 -3.60 -1.27 -11.06
CA VAL A 3 -2.97 -0.63 -12.21
C VAL A 3 -3.86 0.53 -12.65
N PHE A 4 -3.38 1.74 -12.46
CA PHE A 4 -4.12 2.97 -12.75
C PHE A 4 -3.65 3.58 -14.07
N LEU A 5 -4.59 3.84 -14.97
CA LEU A 5 -4.32 4.49 -16.27
C LEU A 5 -4.56 5.99 -16.13
N SER A 6 -3.51 6.79 -16.22
CA SER A 6 -3.59 8.25 -16.09
C SER A 6 -3.57 8.92 -17.46
N PHE A 7 -4.63 9.66 -17.76
CA PHE A 7 -4.74 10.47 -18.97
C PHE A 7 -4.66 11.96 -18.68
N GLU A 8 -5.14 12.40 -17.51
CA GLU A 8 -5.20 13.80 -17.08
C GLU A 8 -4.60 14.00 -15.69
N ASP A 9 -4.42 15.26 -15.29
CA ASP A 9 -4.01 15.58 -13.93
C ASP A 9 -5.13 15.21 -12.96
N ILE A 10 -4.73 14.70 -11.80
CA ILE A 10 -5.67 14.47 -10.71
C ILE A 10 -6.08 15.85 -10.18
N GLY A 11 -7.38 16.13 -10.18
CA GLY A 11 -7.89 17.40 -9.67
C GLY A 11 -7.53 17.58 -8.19
N SER A 12 -7.21 18.80 -7.79
CA SER A 12 -6.86 19.16 -6.40
C SER A 12 -7.95 18.75 -5.38
N ASP A 13 -9.16 18.55 -5.84
CA ASP A 13 -10.32 18.19 -5.03
C ASP A 13 -10.43 16.70 -4.72
N SER A 14 -9.65 15.86 -5.42
CA SER A 14 -9.72 14.40 -5.29
C SER A 14 -9.33 13.89 -3.89
N PHE A 15 -8.54 14.68 -3.15
CA PHE A 15 -8.06 14.32 -1.81
C PHE A 15 -8.68 15.17 -0.68
N ARG A 16 -9.83 15.80 -0.92
CA ARG A 16 -10.51 16.62 0.11
C ARG A 16 -11.10 15.79 1.23
N GLN A 17 -11.65 14.63 0.92
CA GLN A 17 -12.33 13.77 1.89
C GLN A 17 -11.37 12.82 2.59
N TYR A 18 -10.41 12.28 1.87
CA TYR A 18 -9.36 11.41 2.39
C TYR A 18 -8.01 11.95 1.94
N SER A 19 -7.08 12.07 2.88
CA SER A 19 -5.74 12.52 2.52
C SER A 19 -5.01 11.48 1.67
N LEU A 20 -4.04 11.96 0.88
CA LEU A 20 -3.18 11.08 0.10
C LEU A 20 -2.41 10.08 0.98
N ASN A 21 -2.03 10.50 2.19
CA ASN A 21 -1.38 9.65 3.18
C ASN A 21 -2.31 8.54 3.69
N ASP A 22 -3.58 8.85 3.96
CA ASP A 22 -4.55 7.85 4.41
C ASP A 22 -4.78 6.81 3.33
N LEU A 23 -4.89 7.25 2.06
CA LEU A 23 -5.02 6.34 0.93
C LEU A 23 -3.78 5.46 0.77
N ALA A 24 -2.58 6.03 0.85
CA ALA A 24 -1.33 5.28 0.76
C ALA A 24 -1.22 4.24 1.88
N SER A 25 -1.57 4.62 3.11
CA SER A 25 -1.58 3.74 4.27
C SER A 25 -2.60 2.61 4.11
N TYR A 26 -3.81 2.93 3.66
CA TYR A 26 -4.85 1.93 3.40
C TYR A 26 -4.39 0.89 2.36
N ILE A 27 -3.84 1.35 1.23
CA ILE A 27 -3.35 0.47 0.16
C ILE A 27 -2.21 -0.41 0.68
N THR A 28 -1.25 0.18 1.41
CA THR A 28 -0.09 -0.53 1.97
C THR A 28 -0.51 -1.56 3.01
N ASN A 29 -1.39 -1.20 3.95
CA ASN A 29 -1.87 -2.09 5.03
C ASN A 29 -2.66 -3.29 4.48
N ASN A 30 -3.25 -3.14 3.30
CA ASN A 30 -3.92 -4.24 2.60
C ASN A 30 -2.99 -5.03 1.67
N GLY A 31 -1.68 -4.79 1.70
CA GLY A 31 -0.70 -5.49 0.87
C GLY A 31 -0.90 -5.25 -0.63
N ILE A 32 -1.53 -4.14 -0.99
CA ILE A 32 -1.84 -3.78 -2.37
C ILE A 32 -0.70 -2.91 -2.91
N ARG A 33 -0.15 -3.25 -4.07
CA ARG A 33 0.79 -2.41 -4.81
C ARG A 33 0.05 -1.56 -5.82
N PHE A 34 0.44 -0.30 -5.92
CA PHE A 34 -0.15 0.66 -6.85
C PHE A 34 0.82 0.95 -7.98
N TYR A 35 0.36 0.76 -9.21
CA TYR A 35 1.09 1.03 -10.44
C TYR A 35 0.37 2.11 -11.24
N ALA A 36 1.12 3.04 -11.81
CA ALA A 36 0.56 4.08 -12.66
C ALA A 36 1.09 3.96 -14.09
N VAL A 37 0.17 3.93 -15.04
CA VAL A 37 0.50 3.95 -16.47
C VAL A 37 0.11 5.32 -17.02
N ASN A 38 1.08 6.09 -17.42
CA ASN A 38 0.85 7.37 -18.06
C ASN A 38 0.52 7.17 -19.54
N LEU A 39 -0.60 7.70 -19.98
CA LEU A 39 -1.06 7.61 -21.36
C LEU A 39 -0.63 8.81 -22.22
N LYS A 40 -0.05 9.86 -21.61
CA LYS A 40 0.49 11.03 -22.29
C LYS A 40 2.00 11.17 -22.06
N PRO A 41 2.76 11.75 -23.02
CA PRO A 41 4.19 11.99 -22.88
C PRO A 41 4.45 13.20 -21.95
N ARG A 42 4.12 13.07 -20.68
CA ARG A 42 4.31 14.11 -19.67
C ARG A 42 4.77 13.50 -18.35
N THR A 43 5.21 14.35 -17.44
CA THR A 43 5.53 13.93 -16.07
C THR A 43 4.28 13.37 -15.39
N LEU A 44 4.42 12.27 -14.69
CA LEU A 44 3.36 11.70 -13.87
C LEU A 44 2.98 12.69 -12.76
N PRO A 45 1.68 12.87 -12.45
CA PRO A 45 1.26 13.65 -11.29
C PRO A 45 1.98 13.20 -10.01
N PRO A 46 2.45 14.16 -9.17
CA PRO A 46 3.23 13.84 -7.97
C PRO A 46 2.48 12.92 -6.99
N GLU A 47 1.17 13.01 -6.93
CA GLU A 47 0.31 12.17 -6.09
C GLU A 47 0.38 10.70 -6.52
N LEU A 48 0.34 10.43 -7.82
CA LEU A 48 0.47 9.08 -8.36
C LEU A 48 1.89 8.53 -8.16
N ALA A 49 2.90 9.36 -8.37
CA ALA A 49 4.29 8.99 -8.11
C ALA A 49 4.50 8.64 -6.63
N TYR A 50 3.89 9.40 -5.73
CA TYR A 50 3.91 9.14 -4.30
C TYR A 50 3.25 7.80 -3.96
N LEU A 51 2.05 7.52 -4.48
CA LEU A 51 1.36 6.24 -4.26
C LEU A 51 2.18 5.05 -4.77
N CYS A 52 2.75 5.14 -5.97
CA CYS A 52 3.64 4.10 -6.49
C CYS A 52 4.80 3.82 -5.52
N THR A 53 5.50 4.87 -5.09
CA THR A 53 6.67 4.75 -4.21
C THR A 53 6.29 4.17 -2.86
N LYS A 54 5.22 4.67 -2.23
CA LYS A 54 4.80 4.25 -0.89
C LYS A 54 4.29 2.81 -0.84
N THR A 55 3.66 2.35 -1.89
CA THR A 55 3.10 0.99 -1.96
C THR A 55 4.04 -0.04 -2.59
N GLY A 56 5.25 0.37 -2.95
CA GLY A 56 6.26 -0.50 -3.56
C GLY A 56 5.94 -0.93 -5.00
N GLY A 57 5.10 -0.17 -5.69
CA GLY A 57 4.86 -0.28 -7.12
C GLY A 57 5.76 0.66 -7.93
N MET A 58 5.41 0.85 -9.19
CA MET A 58 6.15 1.71 -10.12
C MET A 58 5.23 2.38 -11.12
N SER A 59 5.79 3.29 -11.90
CA SER A 59 5.08 3.93 -13.01
C SER A 59 5.80 3.75 -14.33
N THR A 60 5.05 3.74 -15.41
CA THR A 60 5.58 3.71 -16.78
C THR A 60 4.77 4.60 -17.70
N TYR A 61 5.37 4.98 -18.84
CA TYR A 61 4.68 5.59 -19.95
C TYR A 61 4.34 4.51 -20.99
N ILE A 62 3.08 4.43 -21.39
CA ILE A 62 2.59 3.34 -22.25
C ILE A 62 3.33 3.20 -23.58
N TYR A 63 3.80 4.33 -24.15
CA TYR A 63 4.56 4.35 -25.40
C TYR A 63 6.08 4.42 -25.18
N ALA A 64 6.57 4.18 -23.95
CA ALA A 64 7.98 3.97 -23.71
C ALA A 64 8.45 2.69 -24.43
N GLU A 65 9.74 2.59 -24.75
CA GLU A 65 10.31 1.44 -25.46
C GLU A 65 9.96 0.10 -24.78
N GLN A 66 9.93 0.06 -23.46
CA GLN A 66 9.59 -1.13 -22.68
C GLN A 66 8.08 -1.28 -22.43
N GLY A 67 7.27 -0.25 -22.72
CA GLY A 67 5.82 -0.26 -22.53
C GLY A 67 5.39 -0.68 -21.14
N LEU A 68 4.53 -1.69 -21.06
CA LEU A 68 4.03 -2.25 -19.80
C LEU A 68 4.90 -3.36 -19.21
N SER A 69 5.93 -3.82 -19.93
CA SER A 69 6.77 -4.96 -19.50
C SER A 69 7.33 -4.80 -18.09
N PRO A 70 7.85 -3.62 -17.64
CA PRO A 70 8.37 -3.48 -16.30
C PRO A 70 7.33 -3.72 -15.20
N ILE A 71 6.08 -3.31 -15.43
CA ILE A 71 4.99 -3.56 -14.47
C ILE A 71 4.64 -5.04 -14.43
N ILE A 72 4.56 -5.69 -15.59
CA ILE A 72 4.23 -7.12 -15.69
C ILE A 72 5.33 -7.95 -15.04
N GLU A 73 6.59 -7.64 -15.31
CA GLU A 73 7.74 -8.32 -14.70
C GLU A 73 7.77 -8.15 -13.19
N ASP A 74 7.52 -6.95 -12.67
CA ASP A 74 7.45 -6.70 -11.22
C ASP A 74 6.29 -7.44 -10.55
N LEU A 75 5.15 -7.54 -11.22
CA LEU A 75 3.99 -8.30 -10.74
C LEU A 75 4.28 -9.80 -10.65
N ILE A 76 5.03 -10.34 -11.61
CA ILE A 76 5.39 -11.76 -11.66
C ILE A 76 6.53 -12.06 -10.68
N ALA A 77 7.55 -11.22 -10.64
CA ALA A 77 8.77 -11.44 -9.85
C ALA A 77 8.55 -11.37 -8.34
N LYS A 78 7.59 -10.54 -7.89
CA LYS A 78 7.31 -10.39 -6.46
C LYS A 78 6.21 -11.35 -6.04
N PRO A 79 6.51 -12.34 -5.20
CA PRO A 79 5.49 -13.26 -4.71
C PRO A 79 4.37 -12.48 -4.03
N VAL A 80 3.15 -12.71 -4.48
CA VAL A 80 1.94 -12.20 -3.84
C VAL A 80 1.63 -13.16 -2.70
N GLY A 81 2.27 -12.98 -1.57
CA GLY A 81 2.03 -13.78 -0.38
C GLY A 81 1.80 -12.87 0.82
N SER A 82 0.79 -13.17 1.60
CA SER A 82 0.60 -12.63 2.94
C SER A 82 0.71 -13.76 3.95
N TYR A 83 1.31 -13.47 5.09
CA TYR A 83 1.27 -14.39 6.23
C TYR A 83 0.06 -14.02 7.10
N GLN A 84 -0.74 -15.00 7.43
CA GLN A 84 -1.80 -14.84 8.42
C GLN A 84 -1.27 -15.33 9.76
N LEU A 85 -1.22 -14.44 10.73
CA LEU A 85 -0.86 -14.75 12.10
C LEU A 85 -2.13 -14.72 12.96
N SER A 86 -2.30 -15.74 13.80
CA SER A 86 -3.38 -15.79 14.76
C SER A 86 -2.79 -15.89 16.16
N TYR A 87 -3.28 -15.07 17.07
CA TYR A 87 -2.87 -15.11 18.46
C TYR A 87 -4.05 -14.80 19.38
N THR A 88 -3.97 -15.21 20.63
CA THR A 88 -4.94 -14.87 21.66
C THR A 88 -4.36 -13.77 22.53
N SER A 89 -5.01 -12.60 22.54
CA SER A 89 -4.60 -11.48 23.39
C SER A 89 -4.99 -11.77 24.84
N THR A 90 -4.08 -11.46 25.77
CA THR A 90 -4.34 -11.50 27.22
C THR A 90 -4.64 -10.13 27.78
N LEU A 91 -4.65 -9.09 26.94
CA LEU A 91 -4.97 -7.73 27.33
C LEU A 91 -6.46 -7.59 27.64
N PRO A 92 -6.84 -6.81 28.66
CA PRO A 92 -8.24 -6.53 28.94
C PRO A 92 -8.88 -5.79 27.76
N THR A 93 -10.05 -6.26 27.34
CA THR A 93 -10.76 -5.70 26.16
C THR A 93 -11.40 -4.36 26.43
N ASP A 94 -11.63 -4.02 27.70
CA ASP A 94 -12.33 -2.79 28.14
C ASP A 94 -13.62 -2.50 27.33
N PHE A 95 -14.37 -3.58 27.02
CA PHE A 95 -15.60 -3.52 26.20
C PHE A 95 -15.40 -2.81 24.86
N GLY A 96 -14.24 -3.00 24.23
CA GLY A 96 -13.92 -2.39 22.95
C GLY A 96 -13.63 -0.88 22.97
N ARG A 97 -13.48 -0.28 24.15
CA ARG A 97 -13.19 1.16 24.30
C ARG A 97 -11.72 1.49 24.14
N ALA A 98 -10.86 0.56 24.55
CA ALA A 98 -9.41 0.76 24.47
C ALA A 98 -8.86 0.31 23.11
N TYR A 99 -7.98 1.13 22.55
CA TYR A 99 -7.17 0.73 21.40
C TYR A 99 -6.04 -0.18 21.89
N LEU A 100 -6.00 -1.39 21.39
CA LEU A 100 -5.03 -2.41 21.78
C LEU A 100 -3.89 -2.44 20.77
N PRO A 101 -2.67 -2.07 21.16
CA PRO A 101 -1.54 -2.07 20.23
C PRO A 101 -1.10 -3.51 19.91
N VAL A 102 -0.68 -3.72 18.69
CA VAL A 102 -0.08 -4.97 18.21
C VAL A 102 1.24 -4.63 17.52
N GLU A 103 2.30 -5.24 18.00
CA GLU A 103 3.61 -5.13 17.41
C GLU A 103 4.00 -6.49 16.82
N VAL A 104 4.48 -6.47 15.59
CA VAL A 104 5.00 -7.67 14.91
C VAL A 104 6.47 -7.45 14.59
N GLU A 105 7.32 -8.33 15.09
CA GLU A 105 8.73 -8.37 14.72
C GLU A 105 9.01 -9.67 13.95
N VAL A 106 9.59 -9.51 12.76
CA VAL A 106 10.07 -10.64 11.95
C VAL A 106 11.59 -10.64 11.97
N ARG A 107 12.17 -11.77 12.33
CA ARG A 107 13.62 -11.97 12.35
C ARG A 107 14.03 -13.03 11.34
N LEU A 108 14.99 -12.70 10.49
CA LEU A 108 15.59 -13.63 9.55
C LEU A 108 17.12 -13.50 9.63
N LEU A 109 17.77 -14.48 10.24
CA LEU A 109 19.21 -14.47 10.49
C LEU A 109 19.65 -13.19 11.22
N THR A 110 20.41 -12.33 10.53
CA THR A 110 20.92 -11.05 11.07
C THR A 110 20.04 -9.84 10.74
N ARG A 111 18.90 -10.05 10.08
CA ARG A 111 17.97 -8.99 9.69
C ARG A 111 16.70 -9.09 10.51
N SER A 112 16.17 -7.96 10.93
CA SER A 112 14.84 -7.87 11.54
C SER A 112 14.05 -6.75 10.88
N GLY A 113 12.74 -6.95 10.81
CA GLY A 113 11.76 -5.94 10.45
C GLY A 113 10.72 -5.88 11.54
N ARG A 114 10.26 -4.69 11.88
CA ARG A 114 9.26 -4.45 12.90
C ARG A 114 8.20 -3.50 12.34
N ASP A 115 6.95 -3.80 12.64
CA ASP A 115 5.82 -2.94 12.33
C ASP A 115 4.83 -2.95 13.49
N GLU A 116 4.10 -1.86 13.66
CA GLU A 116 3.17 -1.64 14.75
C GLU A 116 1.80 -1.25 14.19
N THR A 117 0.77 -1.84 14.73
CA THR A 117 -0.62 -1.54 14.43
C THR A 117 -1.45 -1.71 15.70
N GLY A 118 -2.78 -1.75 15.58
CA GLY A 118 -3.64 -2.06 16.70
C GLY A 118 -5.09 -2.21 16.27
N TYR A 119 -5.93 -2.55 17.22
CA TYR A 119 -7.34 -2.82 17.00
C TYR A 119 -8.17 -2.43 18.22
N PHE A 120 -9.46 -2.28 18.01
CA PHE A 120 -10.44 -2.25 19.08
C PHE A 120 -11.04 -3.64 19.21
N ALA A 121 -11.11 -4.16 20.44
CA ALA A 121 -11.74 -5.45 20.66
C ALA A 121 -13.21 -5.41 20.23
N PRO A 122 -13.75 -6.52 19.64
CA PRO A 122 -15.17 -6.58 19.33
C PRO A 122 -16.00 -6.48 20.62
N LEU A 123 -17.15 -5.83 20.52
CA LEU A 123 -18.16 -5.84 21.56
C LEU A 123 -18.78 -7.24 21.60
N GLU A 124 -18.65 -7.95 22.70
CA GLU A 124 -19.39 -9.19 22.97
C GLU A 124 -20.78 -8.87 23.52
#